data_78c779cc79dc81c89741f2cb68fd0d71
#
_entry.id   78c779cc79dc81c89741f2cb68fd0d71
#
_cell.length_a   1.000
_cell.length_b   1.000
_cell.length_c   1.000
_cell.angle_alpha   90.00
_cell.angle_beta   90.00
_cell.angle_gamma   90.00
#
_symmetry.space_group_name_H-M   'P 1'
#
loop_
_entity.id
_entity.type
_entity.pdbx_description
1 polymer ?
#
loop_
_entity_poly.entity_id
_entity_poly.type
_entity_poly.pdbx_seq_one_letter_code
_entity_poly.pdbx_strand_id
1 'polypeptide(L)'
;MSDFDLDSLLTGNRRALAKAITLVESKLDRHRAQAQGILEQVLPHSGNSIRVGITGVPGVGKSTFIEAFGLYLIEQGKRVAVLAVDPSSPLAGGSILGDKTRMEELSRREEAFIRPSPSEGTLGGVAQKTRETMLLCEAAGYDVILVETVGVGQSEYQVAGMVDFFMVLMLPGGGDELQGIKKGIMELADALVINKADGDSEKLAQLARQQYTSAMNLLRHTSFWTPRVMTCSALKQINIDAVWGMLLEYYFRAREEGGFFDKRAQQNRDWLHQLINEMLLLKLS
;
A
#
# COMPACT_ATOMS: atom_id res chain seq x y z
N MET A 1 -20.67 13.16 24.50
CA MET A 1 -19.65 12.61 23.59
C MET A 1 -19.88 11.11 23.56
N SER A 2 -20.26 10.50 22.44
CA SER A 2 -20.37 9.04 22.39
C SER A 2 -18.96 8.48 22.50
N ASP A 3 -18.69 7.70 23.55
CA ASP A 3 -17.43 6.99 23.71
C ASP A 3 -17.15 6.20 22.43
N PHE A 4 -15.91 6.31 21.94
CA PHE A 4 -15.45 5.49 20.83
C PHE A 4 -15.31 4.06 21.33
N ASP A 5 -15.97 3.12 20.67
CA ASP A 5 -15.96 1.71 21.04
C ASP A 5 -14.66 1.05 20.53
N LEU A 6 -13.61 1.13 21.34
CA LEU A 6 -12.30 0.53 21.05
C LEU A 6 -12.40 -0.99 20.97
N ASP A 7 -13.13 -1.64 21.86
CA ASP A 7 -13.25 -3.10 21.90
C ASP A 7 -13.86 -3.64 20.61
N SER A 8 -14.90 -2.98 20.09
CA SER A 8 -15.45 -3.31 18.77
C SER A 8 -14.42 -3.17 17.65
N LEU A 9 -13.56 -2.15 17.69
CA LEU A 9 -12.49 -2.00 16.68
C LEU A 9 -11.48 -3.13 16.81
N LEU A 10 -10.99 -3.41 18.00
CA LEU A 10 -9.98 -4.45 18.25
C LEU A 10 -10.49 -5.87 17.91
N THR A 11 -11.79 -6.11 17.99
CA THR A 11 -12.41 -7.37 17.53
C THR A 11 -12.66 -7.40 16.01
N GLY A 12 -12.23 -6.37 15.27
CA GLY A 12 -12.28 -6.31 13.82
C GLY A 12 -13.63 -5.90 13.25
N ASN A 13 -14.48 -5.20 14.03
CA ASN A 13 -15.76 -4.71 13.55
C ASN A 13 -15.57 -3.66 12.45
N ARG A 14 -16.00 -3.96 11.22
CA ARG A 14 -15.83 -3.09 10.04
C ARG A 14 -16.50 -1.72 10.18
N ARG A 15 -17.63 -1.63 10.92
CA ARG A 15 -18.32 -0.35 11.14
C ARG A 15 -17.55 0.54 12.11
N ALA A 16 -17.01 -0.04 13.19
CA ALA A 16 -16.16 0.67 14.14
C ALA A 16 -14.89 1.19 13.44
N LEU A 17 -14.23 0.36 12.63
CA LEU A 17 -13.09 0.75 11.83
C LEU A 17 -13.43 1.88 10.85
N ALA A 18 -14.49 1.75 10.06
CA ALA A 18 -14.90 2.77 9.11
C ALA A 18 -15.22 4.12 9.79
N LYS A 19 -15.85 4.09 10.96
CA LYS A 19 -16.15 5.28 11.77
C LYS A 19 -14.86 5.94 12.28
N ALA A 20 -13.92 5.15 12.81
CA ALA A 20 -12.62 5.64 13.27
C ALA A 20 -11.84 6.31 12.12
N ILE A 21 -11.77 5.66 10.95
CA ILE A 21 -11.11 6.22 9.77
C ILE A 21 -11.77 7.54 9.35
N THR A 22 -13.10 7.60 9.34
CA THR A 22 -13.81 8.84 8.98
C THR A 22 -13.49 9.99 9.94
N LEU A 23 -13.32 9.71 11.24
CA LEU A 23 -12.91 10.72 12.22
C LEU A 23 -11.46 11.18 11.99
N VAL A 24 -10.56 10.24 11.73
CA VAL A 24 -9.14 10.52 11.45
C VAL A 24 -8.96 11.32 10.16
N GLU A 25 -9.72 11.02 9.13
CA GLU A 25 -9.70 11.76 7.84
C GLU A 25 -10.38 13.12 7.91
N SER A 26 -11.17 13.40 8.93
CA SER A 26 -11.95 14.62 9.05
C SER A 26 -11.06 15.85 9.22
N LYS A 27 -11.41 16.93 8.52
CA LYS A 27 -10.78 18.26 8.63
C LYS A 27 -11.39 19.13 9.72
N LEU A 28 -12.47 18.68 10.37
CA LEU A 28 -13.17 19.47 11.39
C LEU A 28 -12.36 19.47 12.69
N ASP A 29 -12.09 20.67 13.24
CA ASP A 29 -11.30 20.81 14.48
C ASP A 29 -11.89 20.03 15.65
N ARG A 30 -13.22 19.98 15.76
CA ARG A 30 -13.92 19.19 16.80
C ARG A 30 -13.61 17.70 16.73
N HIS A 31 -13.22 17.15 15.57
CA HIS A 31 -12.87 15.74 15.40
C HIS A 31 -11.37 15.47 15.66
N ARG A 32 -10.52 16.51 15.62
CA ARG A 32 -9.07 16.36 15.76
C ARG A 32 -8.67 15.76 17.10
N ALA A 33 -9.20 16.30 18.21
CA ALA A 33 -8.92 15.77 19.56
C ALA A 33 -9.45 14.33 19.72
N GLN A 34 -10.61 14.03 19.15
CA GLN A 34 -11.19 12.69 19.19
C GLN A 34 -10.37 11.70 18.36
N ALA A 35 -9.94 12.09 17.15
CA ALA A 35 -9.08 11.28 16.29
C ALA A 35 -7.74 10.97 16.98
N GLN A 36 -7.12 11.98 17.60
CA GLN A 36 -5.87 11.79 18.35
C GLN A 36 -6.06 10.80 19.50
N GLY A 37 -7.12 10.94 20.29
CA GLY A 37 -7.41 10.01 21.39
C GLY A 37 -7.66 8.57 20.91
N ILE A 38 -8.26 8.39 19.73
CA ILE A 38 -8.41 7.06 19.11
C ILE A 38 -7.03 6.50 18.71
N LEU A 39 -6.20 7.31 18.03
CA LEU A 39 -4.87 6.88 17.60
C LEU A 39 -3.98 6.49 18.79
N GLU A 40 -3.99 7.26 19.88
CA GLU A 40 -3.25 6.94 21.10
C GLU A 40 -3.68 5.58 21.69
N GLN A 41 -4.98 5.26 21.66
CA GLN A 41 -5.51 3.99 22.17
C GLN A 41 -5.19 2.79 21.27
N VAL A 42 -5.11 2.96 19.93
CA VAL A 42 -4.84 1.85 19.02
C VAL A 42 -3.34 1.58 18.81
N LEU A 43 -2.46 2.54 19.10
CA LEU A 43 -1.01 2.39 18.93
C LEU A 43 -0.43 1.12 19.59
N PRO A 44 -0.78 0.75 20.84
CA PRO A 44 -0.26 -0.46 21.47
C PRO A 44 -0.70 -1.76 20.77
N HIS A 45 -1.75 -1.71 19.96
CA HIS A 45 -2.35 -2.85 19.24
C HIS A 45 -1.94 -2.89 17.76
N SER A 46 -1.10 -1.95 17.31
CA SER A 46 -0.63 -1.84 15.92
C SER A 46 0.77 -2.45 15.73
N GLY A 47 1.23 -2.54 14.48
CA GLY A 47 2.61 -2.93 14.17
C GLY A 47 2.80 -4.38 13.74
N ASN A 48 1.77 -5.22 13.75
CA ASN A 48 1.87 -6.66 13.47
C ASN A 48 1.56 -7.04 12.01
N SER A 49 1.01 -6.14 11.21
CA SER A 49 0.68 -6.40 9.81
C SER A 49 1.89 -6.28 8.89
N ILE A 50 1.81 -6.89 7.72
CA ILE A 50 2.71 -6.65 6.60
C ILE A 50 2.13 -5.55 5.73
N ARG A 51 2.87 -4.46 5.53
CA ARG A 51 2.46 -3.30 4.70
C ARG A 51 3.11 -3.42 3.33
N VAL A 52 2.29 -3.48 2.28
CA VAL A 52 2.76 -3.65 0.90
C VAL A 52 2.30 -2.47 0.05
N GLY A 53 3.24 -1.69 -0.46
CA GLY A 53 2.96 -0.65 -1.44
C GLY A 53 2.92 -1.23 -2.85
N ILE A 54 1.91 -0.87 -3.63
CA ILE A 54 1.72 -1.34 -5.00
C ILE A 54 1.56 -0.13 -5.91
N THR A 55 2.48 0.01 -6.85
CA THR A 55 2.45 1.04 -7.90
C THR A 55 2.62 0.44 -9.29
N GLY A 56 2.55 1.27 -10.30
CA GLY A 56 2.73 0.89 -11.70
C GLY A 56 1.98 1.83 -12.63
N VAL A 57 2.32 1.83 -13.90
CA VAL A 57 1.71 2.72 -14.90
C VAL A 57 0.19 2.54 -15.01
N PRO A 58 -0.56 3.55 -15.45
CA PRO A 58 -1.96 3.39 -15.79
C PRO A 58 -2.17 2.24 -16.77
N GLY A 59 -3.21 1.43 -16.55
CA GLY A 59 -3.50 0.29 -17.44
C GLY A 59 -2.69 -0.98 -17.19
N VAL A 60 -1.70 -1.00 -16.27
CA VAL A 60 -0.93 -2.21 -15.92
C VAL A 60 -1.77 -3.31 -15.25
N GLY A 61 -2.96 -2.96 -14.76
CA GLY A 61 -3.87 -3.89 -14.09
C GLY A 61 -3.69 -3.95 -12.57
N LYS A 62 -3.35 -2.81 -11.92
CA LYS A 62 -3.19 -2.73 -10.46
C LYS A 62 -4.39 -3.28 -9.70
N SER A 63 -5.59 -2.77 -9.97
CA SER A 63 -6.80 -3.20 -9.26
C SER A 63 -7.12 -4.67 -9.48
N THR A 64 -6.92 -5.19 -10.71
CA THR A 64 -7.07 -6.64 -11.01
C THR A 64 -6.05 -7.47 -10.23
N PHE A 65 -4.81 -6.98 -10.13
CA PHE A 65 -3.77 -7.65 -9.34
C PHE A 65 -4.11 -7.65 -7.86
N ILE A 66 -4.54 -6.51 -7.31
CA ILE A 66 -4.91 -6.37 -5.90
C ILE A 66 -6.10 -7.28 -5.58
N GLU A 67 -7.08 -7.39 -6.48
CA GLU A 67 -8.20 -8.30 -6.31
C GLU A 67 -7.75 -9.76 -6.28
N ALA A 68 -7.01 -10.21 -7.29
CA ALA A 68 -6.50 -11.58 -7.36
C ALA A 68 -5.58 -11.92 -6.16
N PHE A 69 -4.67 -11.00 -5.82
CA PHE A 69 -3.75 -11.18 -4.70
C PHE A 69 -4.47 -11.15 -3.35
N GLY A 70 -5.44 -10.25 -3.16
CA GLY A 70 -6.25 -10.16 -1.96
C GLY A 70 -7.11 -11.40 -1.73
N LEU A 71 -7.76 -11.93 -2.78
CA LEU A 71 -8.52 -13.17 -2.69
C LEU A 71 -7.61 -14.35 -2.34
N TYR A 72 -6.45 -14.46 -2.99
CA TYR A 72 -5.46 -15.49 -2.66
C TYR A 72 -5.01 -15.41 -1.19
N LEU A 73 -4.73 -14.20 -0.68
CA LEU A 73 -4.37 -14.00 0.73
C LEU A 73 -5.48 -14.44 1.69
N ILE A 74 -6.75 -14.19 1.36
CA ILE A 74 -7.90 -14.64 2.14
C ILE A 74 -7.97 -16.17 2.16
N GLU A 75 -7.71 -16.84 1.02
CA GLU A 75 -7.61 -18.30 0.95
C GLU A 75 -6.47 -18.86 1.82
N GLN A 76 -5.40 -18.06 2.04
CA GLN A 76 -4.34 -18.38 3.01
C GLN A 76 -4.70 -18.01 4.46
N GLY A 77 -5.96 -17.71 4.76
CA GLY A 77 -6.46 -17.38 6.09
C GLY A 77 -6.06 -15.98 6.59
N LYS A 78 -5.71 -15.04 5.68
CA LYS A 78 -5.32 -13.67 6.03
C LYS A 78 -6.49 -12.70 5.91
N ARG A 79 -6.52 -11.71 6.79
CA ARG A 79 -7.39 -10.54 6.67
C ARG A 79 -6.63 -9.43 5.93
N VAL A 80 -7.27 -8.83 4.93
CA VAL A 80 -6.62 -7.91 3.99
C VAL A 80 -7.30 -6.54 4.02
N ALA A 81 -6.53 -5.48 4.24
CA ALA A 81 -6.98 -4.10 4.02
C ALA A 81 -6.36 -3.54 2.73
N VAL A 82 -7.16 -2.86 1.91
CA VAL A 82 -6.72 -2.16 0.71
C VAL A 82 -6.98 -0.67 0.88
N LEU A 83 -5.92 0.12 0.80
CA LEU A 83 -5.95 1.58 0.94
C LEU A 83 -5.47 2.21 -0.36
N ALA A 84 -6.30 3.01 -1.01
CA ALA A 84 -5.88 3.77 -2.19
C ALA A 84 -5.29 5.13 -1.78
N VAL A 85 -4.24 5.57 -2.49
CA VAL A 85 -3.61 6.88 -2.32
C VAL A 85 -3.71 7.64 -3.63
N ASP A 86 -4.68 8.54 -3.73
CA ASP A 86 -4.91 9.40 -4.90
C ASP A 86 -4.99 10.88 -4.49
N PRO A 87 -3.91 11.65 -4.62
CA PRO A 87 -3.92 13.08 -4.33
C PRO A 87 -4.61 13.91 -5.41
N SER A 88 -4.92 13.33 -6.57
CA SER A 88 -5.42 14.06 -7.75
C SER A 88 -6.95 14.04 -7.90
N SER A 89 -7.71 13.41 -6.99
CA SER A 89 -9.18 13.29 -7.07
C SER A 89 -9.92 14.46 -6.41
N PRO A 90 -10.06 15.64 -7.06
CA PRO A 90 -10.79 16.77 -6.49
C PRO A 90 -12.33 16.64 -6.65
N LEU A 91 -12.81 15.64 -7.38
CA LEU A 91 -14.23 15.44 -7.68
C LEU A 91 -14.75 14.13 -7.10
N ALA A 92 -15.24 14.24 -5.94
CA ALA A 92 -15.51 13.24 -4.92
C ALA A 92 -16.70 12.30 -5.15
N GLY A 93 -17.27 12.16 -6.29
CA GLY A 93 -18.41 11.26 -6.48
C GLY A 93 -18.08 9.93 -7.19
N GLY A 94 -17.02 9.92 -8.00
CA GLY A 94 -16.70 8.80 -8.88
C GLY A 94 -15.71 7.77 -8.35
N SER A 95 -14.79 8.19 -7.48
CA SER A 95 -13.71 7.32 -6.99
C SER A 95 -14.21 6.19 -6.07
N ILE A 96 -15.13 6.49 -5.15
CA ILE A 96 -15.63 5.50 -4.17
C ILE A 96 -16.39 4.35 -4.84
N LEU A 97 -17.16 4.65 -5.88
CA LEU A 97 -17.85 3.63 -6.67
C LEU A 97 -16.88 2.92 -7.63
N GLY A 98 -15.93 3.65 -8.23
CA GLY A 98 -14.98 3.11 -9.20
C GLY A 98 -14.04 2.05 -8.64
N ASP A 99 -13.49 2.24 -7.44
CA ASP A 99 -12.56 1.29 -6.85
C ASP A 99 -13.25 0.03 -6.32
N LYS A 100 -14.46 0.17 -5.74
CA LYS A 100 -15.26 -0.99 -5.33
C LYS A 100 -15.78 -1.79 -6.52
N THR A 101 -16.11 -1.16 -7.64
CA THR A 101 -16.55 -1.85 -8.86
C THR A 101 -15.41 -2.55 -9.60
N ARG A 102 -14.15 -2.13 -9.36
CA ARG A 102 -12.95 -2.78 -9.94
C ARG A 102 -12.47 -3.97 -9.13
N MET A 103 -12.84 -4.08 -7.86
CA MET A 103 -12.48 -5.16 -6.93
C MET A 103 -13.76 -5.78 -6.34
N GLU A 104 -14.65 -6.25 -7.22
CA GLU A 104 -16.01 -6.62 -6.86
C GLU A 104 -16.06 -7.83 -5.94
N GLU A 105 -15.32 -8.89 -6.27
CA GLU A 105 -15.29 -10.13 -5.47
C GLU A 105 -14.60 -9.90 -4.12
N LEU A 106 -13.45 -9.21 -4.11
CA LEU A 106 -12.73 -8.90 -2.88
C LEU A 106 -13.58 -8.03 -1.95
N SER A 107 -14.33 -7.05 -2.49
CA SER A 107 -15.17 -6.15 -1.68
C SER A 107 -16.32 -6.84 -0.94
N ARG A 108 -16.73 -8.03 -1.42
CA ARG A 108 -17.80 -8.85 -0.82
C ARG A 108 -17.30 -9.74 0.32
N ARG A 109 -15.98 -9.95 0.44
CA ARG A 109 -15.40 -10.78 1.49
C ARG A 109 -15.45 -10.08 2.84
N GLU A 110 -15.78 -10.82 3.89
CA GLU A 110 -15.78 -10.29 5.27
C GLU A 110 -14.36 -10.03 5.78
N GLU A 111 -13.40 -10.80 5.32
CA GLU A 111 -11.98 -10.69 5.64
C GLU A 111 -11.30 -9.51 4.93
N ALA A 112 -11.98 -8.87 3.97
CA ALA A 112 -11.45 -7.73 3.23
C ALA A 112 -12.04 -6.41 3.71
N PHE A 113 -11.22 -5.37 3.74
CA PHE A 113 -11.62 -3.99 3.95
C PHE A 113 -11.00 -3.10 2.87
N ILE A 114 -11.84 -2.42 2.08
CA ILE A 114 -11.37 -1.53 1.00
C ILE A 114 -11.74 -0.11 1.35
N ARG A 115 -10.74 0.77 1.44
CA ARG A 115 -10.89 2.19 1.68
C ARG A 115 -10.31 3.00 0.51
N PRO A 116 -11.15 3.69 -0.25
CA PRO A 116 -10.69 4.65 -1.26
C PRO A 116 -9.94 5.82 -0.61
N SER A 117 -9.10 6.50 -1.38
CA SER A 117 -8.38 7.69 -0.93
C SER A 117 -9.34 8.75 -0.40
N PRO A 118 -8.96 9.51 0.63
CA PRO A 118 -9.68 10.71 1.03
C PRO A 118 -9.79 11.68 -0.16
N SER A 119 -10.99 12.18 -0.41
CA SER A 119 -11.34 12.94 -1.61
C SER A 119 -10.73 14.34 -1.71
N GLU A 120 -10.02 14.81 -0.69
CA GLU A 120 -9.46 16.16 -0.65
C GLU A 120 -8.20 16.24 0.18
N GLY A 121 -7.12 16.79 -0.36
CA GLY A 121 -5.91 17.09 0.41
C GLY A 121 -4.69 17.39 -0.45
N THR A 122 -3.68 18.00 0.18
CA THR A 122 -2.33 18.02 -0.37
C THR A 122 -1.77 16.61 -0.34
N LEU A 123 -0.81 16.31 -1.19
CA LEU A 123 -0.14 15.00 -1.23
C LEU A 123 0.38 14.57 0.15
N GLY A 124 0.96 15.50 0.93
CA GLY A 124 1.41 15.26 2.31
C GLY A 124 0.26 14.89 3.26
N GLY A 125 -0.85 15.62 3.19
CA GLY A 125 -2.03 15.35 4.02
C GLY A 125 -2.68 14.00 3.72
N VAL A 126 -2.76 13.59 2.46
CA VAL A 126 -3.25 12.25 2.07
C VAL A 126 -2.33 11.15 2.62
N ALA A 127 -1.01 11.32 2.51
CA ALA A 127 -0.05 10.35 3.03
C ALA A 127 -0.12 10.22 4.56
N GLN A 128 -0.29 11.34 5.28
CA GLN A 128 -0.50 11.32 6.73
C GLN A 128 -1.75 10.51 7.09
N LYS A 129 -2.88 10.80 6.47
CA LYS A 129 -4.14 10.09 6.72
C LYS A 129 -4.06 8.61 6.38
N THR A 130 -3.31 8.25 5.35
CA THR A 130 -3.06 6.85 5.00
C THR A 130 -2.25 6.15 6.09
N ARG A 131 -1.20 6.79 6.66
CA ARG A 131 -0.43 6.22 7.80
C ARG A 131 -1.32 6.00 9.02
N GLU A 132 -2.13 7.00 9.39
CA GLU A 132 -3.07 6.91 10.51
C GLU A 132 -4.11 5.79 10.27
N THR A 133 -4.61 5.65 9.04
CA THR A 133 -5.54 4.59 8.64
C THR A 133 -4.90 3.20 8.71
N MET A 134 -3.62 3.06 8.32
CA MET A 134 -2.90 1.79 8.48
C MET A 134 -2.84 1.34 9.95
N LEU A 135 -2.56 2.26 10.90
CA LEU A 135 -2.54 1.93 12.33
C LEU A 135 -3.90 1.40 12.82
N LEU A 136 -4.99 2.01 12.34
CA LEU A 136 -6.36 1.55 12.66
C LEU A 136 -6.64 0.16 12.07
N CYS A 137 -6.22 -0.11 10.84
CA CYS A 137 -6.36 -1.43 10.21
C CYS A 137 -5.54 -2.49 10.95
N GLU A 138 -4.31 -2.18 11.35
CA GLU A 138 -3.46 -3.08 12.14
C GLU A 138 -4.10 -3.43 13.47
N ALA A 139 -4.60 -2.43 14.22
CA ALA A 139 -5.30 -2.63 15.49
C ALA A 139 -6.60 -3.43 15.32
N ALA A 140 -7.29 -3.28 14.19
CA ALA A 140 -8.48 -4.06 13.84
C ALA A 140 -8.15 -5.50 13.38
N GLY A 141 -6.88 -5.93 13.44
CA GLY A 141 -6.44 -7.30 13.17
C GLY A 141 -6.37 -7.66 11.68
N TYR A 142 -6.08 -6.70 10.79
CA TYR A 142 -5.75 -7.00 9.41
C TYR A 142 -4.29 -7.44 9.30
N ASP A 143 -4.05 -8.61 8.71
CA ASP A 143 -2.71 -9.21 8.60
C ASP A 143 -1.86 -8.56 7.52
N VAL A 144 -2.49 -8.17 6.41
CA VAL A 144 -1.83 -7.57 5.25
C VAL A 144 -2.54 -6.28 4.85
N ILE A 145 -1.77 -5.21 4.70
CA ILE A 145 -2.28 -3.92 4.26
C ILE A 145 -1.67 -3.59 2.90
N LEU A 146 -2.49 -3.57 1.87
CA LEU A 146 -2.11 -3.21 0.50
C LEU A 146 -2.37 -1.71 0.30
N VAL A 147 -1.34 -0.96 -0.06
CA VAL A 147 -1.42 0.49 -0.31
C VAL A 147 -1.22 0.74 -1.79
N GLU A 148 -2.29 1.06 -2.51
CA GLU A 148 -2.28 1.32 -3.96
C GLU A 148 -2.02 2.80 -4.26
N THR A 149 -1.11 3.09 -5.20
CA THR A 149 -0.96 4.44 -5.79
C THR A 149 -1.61 4.52 -7.16
N VAL A 150 -1.96 5.73 -7.60
CA VAL A 150 -2.50 5.96 -8.96
C VAL A 150 -1.46 5.83 -10.09
N GLY A 151 -0.17 5.77 -9.77
CA GLY A 151 0.90 5.49 -10.74
C GLY A 151 1.40 6.69 -11.54
N VAL A 152 1.07 7.93 -11.15
CA VAL A 152 1.43 9.15 -11.89
C VAL A 152 1.87 10.28 -10.97
N GLY A 153 3.00 10.17 -10.26
CA GLY A 153 3.44 11.33 -9.51
C GLY A 153 4.33 11.06 -8.31
N GLN A 154 4.27 11.94 -7.30
CA GLN A 154 5.10 11.86 -6.09
C GLN A 154 4.51 10.94 -5.01
N SER A 155 3.31 10.41 -5.21
CA SER A 155 2.65 9.50 -4.26
C SER A 155 3.43 8.20 -4.05
N GLU A 156 4.17 7.76 -5.06
CA GLU A 156 5.00 6.55 -5.00
C GLU A 156 6.10 6.66 -3.93
N TYR A 157 6.79 7.81 -3.88
CA TYR A 157 7.84 8.05 -2.88
C TYR A 157 7.26 8.06 -1.45
N GLN A 158 6.07 8.65 -1.29
CA GLN A 158 5.42 8.70 0.01
C GLN A 158 4.95 7.31 0.45
N VAL A 159 4.36 6.52 -0.48
CA VAL A 159 3.95 5.15 -0.18
C VAL A 159 5.17 4.28 0.12
N ALA A 160 6.25 4.36 -0.66
CA ALA A 160 7.49 3.63 -0.35
C ALA A 160 8.04 3.96 1.05
N GLY A 161 7.90 5.24 1.49
CA GLY A 161 8.31 5.71 2.81
C GLY A 161 7.39 5.28 3.97
N MET A 162 6.30 4.52 3.74
CA MET A 162 5.39 4.09 4.80
C MET A 162 5.09 2.59 4.82
N VAL A 163 5.60 1.82 3.83
CA VAL A 163 5.36 0.39 3.70
C VAL A 163 6.62 -0.42 3.96
N ASP A 164 6.43 -1.71 4.29
CA ASP A 164 7.55 -2.63 4.53
C ASP A 164 8.15 -3.13 3.22
N PHE A 165 7.29 -3.41 2.23
CA PHE A 165 7.64 -3.92 0.91
C PHE A 165 7.02 -3.04 -0.18
N PHE A 166 7.81 -2.60 -1.16
CA PHE A 166 7.34 -1.76 -2.25
C PHE A 166 7.46 -2.50 -3.59
N MET A 167 6.32 -2.77 -4.20
CA MET A 167 6.17 -3.53 -5.44
C MET A 167 5.78 -2.62 -6.59
N VAL A 168 6.48 -2.75 -7.71
CA VAL A 168 6.16 -2.02 -8.95
C VAL A 168 5.64 -3.00 -9.99
N LEU A 169 4.40 -2.79 -10.44
CA LEU A 169 3.81 -3.56 -11.52
C LEU A 169 4.23 -2.99 -12.87
N MET A 170 4.62 -3.88 -13.78
CA MET A 170 5.11 -3.57 -15.12
C MET A 170 4.28 -4.28 -16.19
N LEU A 171 4.28 -3.75 -17.42
CA LEU A 171 3.69 -4.42 -18.58
C LEU A 171 4.71 -5.30 -19.33
N PRO A 172 4.27 -6.38 -20.02
CA PRO A 172 5.08 -7.08 -20.99
C PRO A 172 5.44 -6.11 -22.14
N GLY A 173 6.66 -6.06 -22.58
CA GLY A 173 7.05 -5.20 -23.72
C GLY A 173 7.43 -3.75 -23.36
N GLY A 174 7.57 -3.46 -22.07
CA GLY A 174 7.87 -2.12 -21.53
C GLY A 174 9.25 -1.53 -21.86
N GLY A 175 9.87 -1.86 -22.99
CA GLY A 175 11.14 -1.26 -23.41
C GLY A 175 11.08 0.28 -23.54
N ASP A 176 9.99 0.81 -24.08
CA ASP A 176 9.73 2.25 -24.16
C ASP A 176 9.18 2.81 -22.82
N GLU A 177 8.56 1.99 -21.99
CA GLU A 177 8.02 2.36 -20.68
C GLU A 177 9.10 2.51 -19.60
N LEU A 178 10.32 1.98 -19.81
CA LEU A 178 11.51 2.34 -19.01
C LEU A 178 11.73 3.85 -18.95
N GLN A 179 11.31 4.58 -19.99
CA GLN A 179 11.35 6.04 -20.03
C GLN A 179 10.18 6.67 -19.24
N GLY A 180 9.05 5.96 -19.07
CA GLY A 180 7.88 6.43 -18.32
C GLY A 180 7.96 6.20 -16.81
N ILE A 181 8.67 5.17 -16.36
CA ILE A 181 8.93 4.94 -14.94
C ILE A 181 10.20 5.70 -14.57
N LYS A 182 10.02 6.73 -13.76
CA LYS A 182 11.14 7.54 -13.25
C LYS A 182 12.16 6.61 -12.59
N LYS A 183 13.43 6.71 -12.99
CA LYS A 183 14.56 5.92 -12.43
C LYS A 183 14.50 5.80 -10.90
N GLY A 184 14.12 6.87 -10.20
CA GLY A 184 14.00 6.89 -8.76
C GLY A 184 12.94 5.95 -8.18
N ILE A 185 11.88 5.56 -8.92
CA ILE A 185 10.88 4.59 -8.44
C ILE A 185 11.47 3.17 -8.45
N MET A 186 12.28 2.85 -9.46
CA MET A 186 12.97 1.56 -9.53
C MET A 186 13.99 1.40 -8.38
N GLU A 187 14.62 2.48 -7.95
CA GLU A 187 15.57 2.48 -6.83
C GLU A 187 14.88 2.22 -5.48
N LEU A 188 13.57 2.48 -5.38
CA LEU A 188 12.76 2.22 -4.18
C LEU A 188 12.12 0.83 -4.18
N ALA A 189 12.08 0.15 -5.34
CA ALA A 189 11.37 -1.11 -5.50
C ALA A 189 12.08 -2.27 -4.81
N ASP A 190 11.36 -2.99 -3.97
CA ASP A 190 11.78 -4.28 -3.42
C ASP A 190 11.49 -5.42 -4.41
N ALA A 191 10.53 -5.21 -5.33
CA ALA A 191 10.27 -6.12 -6.46
C ALA A 191 9.65 -5.40 -7.66
N LEU A 192 9.94 -5.93 -8.86
CA LEU A 192 9.23 -5.64 -10.10
C LEU A 192 8.40 -6.87 -10.49
N VAL A 193 7.11 -6.69 -10.73
CA VAL A 193 6.22 -7.78 -11.13
C VAL A 193 5.59 -7.44 -12.48
N ILE A 194 5.98 -8.17 -13.52
CA ILE A 194 5.47 -8.02 -14.87
C ILE A 194 4.13 -8.73 -14.93
N ASN A 195 3.06 -7.95 -14.94
CA ASN A 195 1.68 -8.43 -15.02
C ASN A 195 1.26 -8.70 -16.47
N LYS A 196 0.11 -9.33 -16.66
CA LYS A 196 -0.43 -9.74 -17.97
C LYS A 196 0.51 -10.69 -18.73
N ALA A 197 1.25 -11.53 -17.99
CA ALA A 197 2.17 -12.51 -18.56
C ALA A 197 1.42 -13.81 -18.94
N ASP A 198 0.43 -13.69 -19.81
CA ASP A 198 -0.40 -14.82 -20.29
C ASP A 198 -0.66 -14.71 -21.80
N GLY A 199 -1.03 -15.84 -22.42
CA GLY A 199 -1.33 -15.92 -23.84
C GLY A 199 -0.17 -15.40 -24.71
N ASP A 200 -0.49 -14.54 -25.68
CA ASP A 200 0.49 -13.99 -26.62
C ASP A 200 1.54 -13.09 -25.96
N SER A 201 1.26 -12.58 -24.76
CA SER A 201 2.17 -11.70 -24.01
C SER A 201 3.24 -12.43 -23.22
N GLU A 202 3.15 -13.77 -23.06
CA GLU A 202 4.07 -14.54 -22.22
C GLU A 202 5.54 -14.38 -22.62
N LYS A 203 5.83 -14.51 -23.94
CA LYS A 203 7.21 -14.35 -24.47
C LYS A 203 7.76 -12.95 -24.20
N LEU A 204 6.94 -11.91 -24.40
CA LEU A 204 7.32 -10.53 -24.15
C LEU A 204 7.55 -10.29 -22.65
N ALA A 205 6.75 -10.89 -21.78
CA ALA A 205 6.93 -10.80 -20.34
C ALA A 205 8.26 -11.44 -19.90
N GLN A 206 8.65 -12.58 -20.45
CA GLN A 206 9.94 -13.23 -20.14
C GLN A 206 11.12 -12.39 -20.61
N LEU A 207 11.02 -11.78 -21.79
CA LEU A 207 12.07 -10.87 -22.31
C LEU A 207 12.19 -9.64 -21.39
N ALA A 208 11.07 -9.01 -21.04
CA ALA A 208 11.03 -7.88 -20.13
C ALA A 208 11.63 -8.27 -18.75
N ARG A 209 11.32 -9.47 -18.22
CA ARG A 209 11.90 -9.98 -16.98
C ARG A 209 13.43 -10.00 -17.05
N GLN A 210 14.02 -10.50 -18.14
CA GLN A 210 15.47 -10.55 -18.30
C GLN A 210 16.08 -9.14 -18.32
N GLN A 211 15.48 -8.23 -19.07
CA GLN A 211 15.93 -6.83 -19.17
C GLN A 211 15.88 -6.12 -17.82
N TYR A 212 14.75 -6.20 -17.11
CA TYR A 212 14.61 -5.59 -15.79
C TYR A 212 15.50 -6.24 -14.74
N THR A 213 15.71 -7.55 -14.79
CA THR A 213 16.66 -8.22 -13.88
C THR A 213 18.07 -7.67 -14.07
N SER A 214 18.51 -7.48 -15.31
CA SER A 214 19.82 -6.89 -15.61
C SER A 214 19.91 -5.45 -15.10
N ALA A 215 18.85 -4.65 -15.29
CA ALA A 215 18.81 -3.27 -14.83
C ALA A 215 18.83 -3.17 -13.30
N MET A 216 18.04 -4.00 -12.61
CA MET A 216 17.97 -4.01 -11.15
C MET A 216 19.30 -4.43 -10.51
N ASN A 217 20.06 -5.33 -11.12
CA ASN A 217 21.38 -5.75 -10.63
C ASN A 217 22.41 -4.61 -10.63
N LEU A 218 22.18 -3.52 -11.38
CA LEU A 218 23.03 -2.34 -11.40
C LEU A 218 22.69 -1.33 -10.30
N LEU A 219 21.53 -1.49 -9.64
CA LEU A 219 21.10 -0.61 -8.57
C LEU A 219 21.69 -1.05 -7.22
N ARG A 220 21.71 -0.12 -6.26
CA ARG A 220 22.12 -0.44 -4.88
C ARG A 220 21.03 -1.29 -4.21
N HIS A 221 21.47 -2.31 -3.49
CA HIS A 221 20.62 -3.22 -2.74
C HIS A 221 20.82 -3.02 -1.24
N THR A 222 19.83 -3.41 -0.43
CA THR A 222 20.01 -3.54 1.02
C THR A 222 20.88 -4.77 1.33
N SER A 223 21.46 -4.84 2.51
CA SER A 223 22.33 -5.95 2.91
C SER A 223 21.61 -7.30 2.87
N PHE A 224 20.31 -7.33 3.21
CA PHE A 224 19.52 -8.56 3.35
C PHE A 224 18.64 -8.89 2.12
N TRP A 225 18.44 -7.94 1.18
CA TRP A 225 17.53 -8.15 0.06
C TRP A 225 18.07 -7.61 -1.26
N THR A 226 18.03 -8.45 -2.26
CA THR A 226 18.20 -8.05 -3.66
C THR A 226 16.84 -8.01 -4.33
N PRO A 227 16.42 -6.86 -4.90
CA PRO A 227 15.12 -6.74 -5.55
C PRO A 227 14.93 -7.79 -6.64
N ARG A 228 13.75 -8.41 -6.68
CA ARG A 228 13.44 -9.48 -7.62
C ARG A 228 12.54 -9.02 -8.74
N VAL A 229 12.70 -9.68 -9.90
CA VAL A 229 11.83 -9.46 -11.06
C VAL A 229 11.08 -10.76 -11.36
N MET A 230 9.75 -10.69 -11.33
CA MET A 230 8.87 -11.83 -11.56
C MET A 230 7.84 -11.52 -12.66
N THR A 231 7.24 -12.56 -13.20
CA THR A 231 6.10 -12.44 -14.11
C THR A 231 4.85 -13.01 -13.44
N CYS A 232 3.68 -12.40 -13.67
CA CYS A 232 2.40 -12.94 -13.24
C CYS A 232 1.29 -12.63 -14.24
N SER A 233 0.17 -13.31 -14.13
CA SER A 233 -1.10 -12.89 -14.71
C SER A 233 -2.14 -12.80 -13.63
N ALA A 234 -2.52 -11.58 -13.26
CA ALA A 234 -3.58 -11.35 -12.31
C ALA A 234 -4.93 -11.89 -12.81
N LEU A 235 -5.22 -11.70 -14.10
CA LEU A 235 -6.46 -12.16 -14.72
C LEU A 235 -6.59 -13.69 -14.74
N LYS A 236 -5.49 -14.41 -14.95
CA LYS A 236 -5.44 -15.89 -14.99
C LYS A 236 -4.99 -16.51 -13.68
N GLN A 237 -4.71 -15.70 -12.66
CA GLN A 237 -4.20 -16.12 -11.35
C GLN A 237 -2.89 -16.94 -11.43
N ILE A 238 -2.05 -16.65 -12.43
CA ILE A 238 -0.76 -17.32 -12.63
C ILE A 238 0.31 -16.63 -11.80
N ASN A 239 1.10 -17.39 -11.03
CA ASN A 239 2.22 -16.94 -10.19
C ASN A 239 1.82 -15.94 -9.07
N ILE A 240 0.54 -15.85 -8.69
CA ILE A 240 0.11 -15.03 -7.54
C ILE A 240 0.67 -15.61 -6.24
N ASP A 241 0.67 -16.93 -6.11
CA ASP A 241 1.29 -17.67 -5.01
C ASP A 241 2.80 -17.44 -4.92
N ALA A 242 3.49 -17.41 -6.07
CA ALA A 242 4.93 -17.13 -6.12
C ALA A 242 5.25 -15.69 -5.68
N VAL A 243 4.40 -14.70 -6.01
CA VAL A 243 4.54 -13.33 -5.52
C VAL A 243 4.39 -13.28 -3.99
N TRP A 244 3.43 -14.01 -3.43
CA TRP A 244 3.28 -14.11 -1.97
C TRP A 244 4.49 -14.79 -1.33
N GLY A 245 4.98 -15.88 -1.90
CA GLY A 245 6.17 -16.58 -1.42
C GLY A 245 7.41 -15.69 -1.37
N MET A 246 7.62 -14.87 -2.42
CA MET A 246 8.69 -13.88 -2.47
C MET A 246 8.56 -12.83 -1.35
N LEU A 247 7.35 -12.32 -1.12
CA LEU A 247 7.07 -11.34 -0.09
C LEU A 247 7.30 -11.90 1.31
N LEU A 248 6.90 -13.14 1.57
CA LEU A 248 7.18 -13.83 2.83
C LEU A 248 8.68 -14.03 3.05
N GLU A 249 9.43 -14.41 2.01
CA GLU A 249 10.89 -14.54 2.11
C GLU A 249 11.55 -13.21 2.49
N TYR A 250 11.14 -12.10 1.83
CA TYR A 250 11.59 -10.76 2.21
C TYR A 250 11.29 -10.47 3.67
N TYR A 251 10.03 -10.70 4.09
CA TYR A 251 9.59 -10.39 5.45
C TYR A 251 10.36 -11.15 6.52
N PHE A 252 10.59 -12.46 6.31
CA PHE A 252 11.35 -13.26 7.26
C PHE A 252 12.82 -12.84 7.31
N ARG A 253 13.48 -12.65 6.18
CA ARG A 253 14.86 -12.17 6.14
C ARG A 253 15.03 -10.80 6.79
N ALA A 254 14.12 -9.85 6.45
CA ALA A 254 14.15 -8.52 7.04
C ALA A 254 14.02 -8.55 8.57
N ARG A 255 13.22 -9.48 9.11
CA ARG A 255 13.07 -9.63 10.56
C ARG A 255 14.28 -10.31 11.22
N GLU A 256 14.84 -11.33 10.61
CA GLU A 256 16.02 -12.04 11.12
C GLU A 256 17.25 -11.13 11.18
N GLU A 257 17.45 -10.27 10.17
CA GLU A 257 18.59 -9.36 10.09
C GLU A 257 18.33 -7.98 10.72
N GLY A 258 17.15 -7.76 11.33
CA GLY A 258 16.78 -6.50 12.00
C GLY A 258 16.31 -5.39 11.07
N GLY A 259 16.47 -5.53 9.76
CA GLY A 259 16.13 -4.50 8.77
C GLY A 259 14.66 -4.09 8.76
N PHE A 260 13.75 -4.98 9.16
CA PHE A 260 12.33 -4.67 9.30
C PHE A 260 12.06 -3.59 10.35
N PHE A 261 12.63 -3.76 11.53
CA PHE A 261 12.44 -2.81 12.64
C PHE A 261 13.18 -1.49 12.38
N ASP A 262 14.36 -1.56 11.80
CA ASP A 262 15.16 -0.38 11.43
C ASP A 262 14.44 0.47 10.38
N LYS A 263 13.87 -0.17 9.34
CA LYS A 263 13.07 0.51 8.29
C LYS A 263 11.88 1.23 8.92
N ARG A 264 11.09 0.55 9.77
CA ARG A 264 9.93 1.16 10.45
C ARG A 264 10.34 2.26 11.43
N ALA A 265 11.43 2.09 12.17
CA ALA A 265 11.95 3.13 13.06
C ALA A 265 12.38 4.38 12.29
N GLN A 266 13.03 4.20 11.13
CA GLN A 266 13.38 5.33 10.25
C GLN A 266 12.13 6.02 9.70
N GLN A 267 11.16 5.26 9.19
CA GLN A 267 9.88 5.78 8.71
C GLN A 267 9.13 6.59 9.77
N ASN A 268 9.15 6.14 11.04
CA ASN A 268 8.52 6.86 12.14
C ASN A 268 9.27 8.16 12.49
N ARG A 269 10.60 8.17 12.43
CA ARG A 269 11.41 9.41 12.61
C ARG A 269 11.11 10.42 11.50
N ASP A 270 11.08 9.97 10.25
CA ASP A 270 10.79 10.84 9.10
C ASP A 270 9.39 11.42 9.19
N TRP A 271 8.41 10.62 9.60
CA TRP A 271 7.05 11.06 9.84
C TRP A 271 6.96 12.09 10.97
N LEU A 272 7.64 11.86 12.09
CA LEU A 272 7.70 12.83 13.20
C LEU A 272 8.26 14.17 12.73
N HIS A 273 9.35 14.18 11.95
CA HIS A 273 9.91 15.39 11.39
C HIS A 273 8.93 16.12 10.45
N GLN A 274 8.19 15.40 9.64
CA GLN A 274 7.15 15.98 8.79
C GLN A 274 6.05 16.64 9.62
N LEU A 275 5.53 15.95 10.65
CA LEU A 275 4.50 16.50 11.55
C LEU A 275 4.97 17.78 12.28
N ILE A 276 6.20 17.80 12.78
CA ILE A 276 6.78 18.96 13.42
C ILE A 276 6.84 20.15 12.45
N ASN A 277 7.33 19.93 11.23
CA ASN A 277 7.41 20.96 10.21
C ASN A 277 6.02 21.52 9.84
N GLU A 278 5.02 20.66 9.67
CA GLU A 278 3.64 21.09 9.40
C GLU A 278 3.06 21.91 10.55
N MET A 279 3.30 21.50 11.80
CA MET A 279 2.85 22.24 12.98
C MET A 279 3.51 23.61 13.10
N LEU A 280 4.81 23.73 12.75
CA LEU A 280 5.52 24.99 12.74
C LEU A 280 4.97 25.93 11.66
N LEU A 281 4.72 25.44 10.45
CA LEU A 281 4.14 26.23 9.36
C LEU A 281 2.74 26.74 9.70
N LEU A 282 1.90 25.91 10.34
CA LEU A 282 0.57 26.32 10.80
C LEU A 282 0.58 27.38 11.89
N LYS A 283 1.65 27.48 12.69
CA LYS A 283 1.79 28.53 13.72
C LYS A 283 2.36 29.82 13.17
N LEU A 284 3.00 29.80 12.00
CA LEU A 284 3.62 30.96 11.37
C LEU A 284 2.69 31.64 10.34
N SER A 285 1.63 30.94 9.93
CA SER A 285 0.56 31.46 9.05
C SER A 285 -0.56 32.08 9.86
#